data_ebf0a2b975862b60a153dc1145df98ac
#
_entry.id   ebf0a2b975862b60a153dc1145df98ac
#
_cell.length_a   1.000
_cell.length_b   1.000
_cell.length_c   1.000
_cell.angle_alpha   90.00
_cell.angle_beta   90.00
_cell.angle_gamma   90.00
#
_symmetry.space_group_name_H-M   'P 1'
#
loop_
_entity.id
_entity.type
_entity.pdbx_description
1 polymer ?
#
loop_
_entity_poly.entity_id
_entity_poly.type
_entity_poly.pdbx_seq_one_letter_code
_entity_poly.pdbx_strand_id
1 'polypeptide(L)'
;MTTTAPARSDSPTNLRHEEAAWRSSVCQVPSTHVAVDVTRAIDRHEAAFSVRCLMSLDIRQRTEGLWVDFVGQAVDSLSIDGQPAPVIWDGARIELPVLDPGEHTVEITARGLYSNSGQGLHRFHDPVDGATYLYTHFEPSDARRAWPVMEQPDIKTRFSLEVTHPRGWTVMSNTRPQAGGSSPQAPTGTDRGCETTSFAASRPLPSYLTALAAGPWHRVTGQWTSPSRRGLTIPLSWSCRASLAEHLDAAELLDLTRAGLDLYDRAYAYGFPWDSYDSVLVPEYNLGA
;
A
#
# COMPACT_ATOMS: atom_id res chain seq x y z
N MET A 1 -7.63 18.54 29.25
CA MET A 1 -6.56 19.43 28.74
C MET A 1 -6.36 19.09 27.28
N THR A 2 -6.09 20.08 26.42
CA THR A 2 -5.76 19.86 25.00
C THR A 2 -4.26 19.73 24.86
N THR A 3 -3.79 18.73 24.13
CA THR A 3 -2.39 18.61 23.75
C THR A 3 -2.22 19.13 22.31
N THR A 4 -1.17 19.89 22.09
CA THR A 4 -0.87 20.50 20.79
C THR A 4 0.41 19.92 20.23
N ALA A 5 0.45 19.77 18.90
CA ALA A 5 1.63 19.27 18.20
C ALA A 5 2.88 20.13 18.51
N PRO A 6 4.06 19.52 18.66
CA PRO A 6 5.32 20.27 18.76
C PRO A 6 5.61 21.06 17.47
N ALA A 7 6.57 22.00 17.59
CA ALA A 7 6.96 22.80 16.43
C ALA A 7 7.41 21.92 15.26
N ARG A 8 6.97 22.26 14.05
CA ARG A 8 7.29 21.53 12.83
C ARG A 8 8.78 21.58 12.49
N SER A 9 9.23 20.57 11.75
CA SER A 9 10.51 20.60 11.05
C SER A 9 10.54 21.71 10.01
N ASP A 10 11.71 22.29 9.75
CA ASP A 10 11.92 23.26 8.64
C ASP A 10 11.71 22.59 7.28
N SER A 11 11.85 21.25 7.20
CA SER A 11 11.48 20.46 6.02
C SER A 11 10.10 19.83 6.25
N PRO A 12 9.09 20.16 5.43
CA PRO A 12 7.74 19.64 5.61
C PRO A 12 7.64 18.12 5.46
N THR A 13 8.62 17.50 4.79
CA THR A 13 8.65 16.06 4.56
C THR A 13 9.40 15.27 5.64
N ASN A 14 10.14 15.93 6.54
CA ASN A 14 10.88 15.25 7.60
C ASN A 14 10.08 15.23 8.90
N LEU A 15 10.12 14.09 9.58
CA LEU A 15 9.53 13.90 10.89
C LEU A 15 10.62 14.04 11.97
N ARG A 16 10.44 14.96 12.91
CA ARG A 16 11.33 15.09 14.06
C ARG A 16 11.03 14.03 15.12
N HIS A 17 12.01 13.72 15.95
CA HIS A 17 11.83 12.77 17.05
C HIS A 17 10.69 13.19 17.99
N GLU A 18 10.62 14.47 18.35
CA GLU A 18 9.56 14.99 19.22
C GLU A 18 8.16 14.89 18.57
N GLU A 19 8.05 15.15 17.25
CA GLU A 19 6.81 14.99 16.50
C GLU A 19 6.37 13.52 16.50
N ALA A 20 7.32 12.59 16.24
CA ALA A 20 7.05 11.16 16.23
C ALA A 20 6.59 10.66 17.60
N ALA A 21 7.32 11.01 18.67
CA ALA A 21 6.99 10.63 20.04
C ALA A 21 5.62 11.18 20.46
N TRP A 22 5.34 12.44 20.11
CA TRP A 22 4.05 13.07 20.41
C TRP A 22 2.92 12.36 19.65
N ARG A 23 3.05 12.15 18.33
CA ARG A 23 2.02 11.52 17.48
C ARG A 23 1.68 10.11 17.99
N SER A 24 2.67 9.29 18.32
CA SER A 24 2.45 7.96 18.91
C SER A 24 1.82 8.01 20.30
N SER A 25 2.04 9.09 21.06
CA SER A 25 1.44 9.25 22.38
C SER A 25 -0.04 9.61 22.33
N VAL A 26 -0.49 10.30 21.28
CA VAL A 26 -1.85 10.86 21.18
C VAL A 26 -2.79 10.01 20.35
N CYS A 27 -2.30 9.22 19.38
CA CYS A 27 -3.17 8.44 18.51
C CYS A 27 -2.65 7.02 18.24
N GLN A 28 -3.59 6.12 17.94
CA GLN A 28 -3.37 4.85 17.28
C GLN A 28 -4.19 4.80 16.00
N VAL A 29 -3.78 3.95 15.05
CA VAL A 29 -4.48 3.74 13.77
C VAL A 29 -4.84 2.26 13.65
N PRO A 30 -5.96 1.81 14.22
CA PRO A 30 -6.36 0.39 14.19
C PRO A 30 -6.47 -0.18 12.78
N SER A 31 -7.01 0.60 11.84
CA SER A 31 -7.20 0.18 10.45
C SER A 31 -7.05 1.32 9.46
N THR A 32 -6.59 0.96 8.26
CA THR A 32 -6.53 1.83 7.10
C THR A 32 -7.02 1.05 5.88
N HIS A 33 -8.07 1.55 5.25
CA HIS A 33 -8.54 1.04 3.96
C HIS A 33 -8.14 2.02 2.86
N VAL A 34 -7.51 1.50 1.81
CA VAL A 34 -7.05 2.27 0.66
C VAL A 34 -7.74 1.75 -0.60
N ALA A 35 -8.47 2.60 -1.29
CA ALA A 35 -9.00 2.31 -2.62
C ALA A 35 -8.25 3.15 -3.66
N VAL A 36 -7.65 2.48 -4.65
CA VAL A 36 -6.82 3.11 -5.69
C VAL A 36 -7.43 2.81 -7.06
N ASP A 37 -7.58 3.83 -7.89
CA ASP A 37 -7.98 3.68 -9.28
C ASP A 37 -6.78 3.93 -10.20
N VAL A 38 -6.32 2.85 -10.85
CA VAL A 38 -5.21 2.87 -11.80
C VAL A 38 -5.66 2.51 -13.23
N THR A 39 -6.96 2.62 -13.52
CA THR A 39 -7.52 2.29 -14.83
C THR A 39 -6.89 3.07 -15.97
N ARG A 40 -6.44 4.29 -15.72
CA ARG A 40 -5.80 5.17 -16.68
C ARG A 40 -4.27 5.05 -16.74
N ALA A 41 -3.67 4.13 -15.98
CA ALA A 41 -2.21 3.95 -15.94
C ALA A 41 -1.58 3.62 -17.31
N ILE A 42 -2.38 3.04 -18.23
CA ILE A 42 -1.94 2.74 -19.60
C ILE A 42 -1.73 4.00 -20.45
N ASP A 43 -2.39 5.10 -20.11
CA ASP A 43 -2.21 6.39 -20.78
C ASP A 43 -0.93 7.07 -20.27
N ARG A 44 0.07 7.20 -21.15
CA ARG A 44 1.36 7.81 -20.81
C ARG A 44 1.26 9.29 -20.42
N HIS A 45 0.19 9.97 -20.85
CA HIS A 45 -0.06 11.38 -20.55
C HIS A 45 -0.79 11.58 -19.22
N GLU A 46 -1.37 10.52 -18.65
CA GLU A 46 -1.97 10.60 -17.34
C GLU A 46 -0.88 10.55 -16.26
N ALA A 47 -0.68 11.65 -15.56
CA ALA A 47 0.37 11.75 -14.53
C ALA A 47 -0.10 11.28 -13.15
N ALA A 48 -1.42 11.23 -12.92
CA ALA A 48 -1.99 11.01 -11.60
C ALA A 48 -2.94 9.80 -11.58
N PHE A 49 -3.23 9.34 -10.37
CA PHE A 49 -4.25 8.33 -10.09
C PHE A 49 -5.09 8.77 -8.90
N SER A 50 -6.34 8.33 -8.85
CA SER A 50 -7.25 8.63 -7.75
C SER A 50 -7.02 7.67 -6.59
N VAL A 51 -7.06 8.20 -5.37
CA VAL A 51 -6.99 7.40 -4.15
C VAL A 51 -8.01 7.90 -3.14
N ARG A 52 -8.68 6.96 -2.48
CA ARG A 52 -9.53 7.20 -1.32
C ARG A 52 -8.97 6.40 -0.15
N CYS A 53 -8.71 7.09 0.96
CA CYS A 53 -8.19 6.48 2.17
C CYS A 53 -9.19 6.67 3.30
N LEU A 54 -9.54 5.58 3.99
CA LEU A 54 -10.39 5.56 5.16
C LEU A 54 -9.59 5.01 6.33
N MET A 55 -9.32 5.85 7.34
CA MET A 55 -8.56 5.48 8.53
C MET A 55 -9.46 5.50 9.76
N SER A 56 -9.34 4.48 10.59
CA SER A 56 -9.84 4.53 11.97
C SER A 56 -8.73 5.07 12.86
N LEU A 57 -9.03 6.10 13.64
CA LEU A 57 -8.12 6.68 14.63
C LEU A 57 -8.69 6.46 16.03
N ASP A 58 -7.84 6.07 16.96
CA ASP A 58 -8.14 6.07 18.40
C ASP A 58 -7.33 7.20 19.06
N ILE A 59 -8.02 8.26 19.46
CA ILE A 59 -7.45 9.47 20.05
C ILE A 59 -7.49 9.37 21.57
N ARG A 60 -6.32 9.39 22.20
CA ARG A 60 -6.18 9.19 23.65
C ARG A 60 -6.54 10.42 24.49
N GLN A 61 -6.36 11.59 23.94
CA GLN A 61 -6.64 12.87 24.59
C GLN A 61 -6.99 13.94 23.54
N ARG A 62 -7.70 15.00 23.93
CA ARG A 62 -8.03 16.09 23.04
C ARG A 62 -6.78 16.64 22.35
N THR A 63 -6.71 16.55 21.04
CA THR A 63 -5.51 16.73 20.24
C THR A 63 -5.72 17.82 19.19
N GLU A 64 -4.75 18.74 19.10
CA GLU A 64 -4.70 19.82 18.11
C GLU A 64 -3.40 19.72 17.29
N GLY A 65 -3.48 19.92 15.96
CA GLY A 65 -2.34 19.89 15.06
C GLY A 65 -1.89 18.49 14.65
N LEU A 66 -2.74 17.48 14.81
CA LEU A 66 -2.50 16.15 14.24
C LEU A 66 -2.60 16.23 12.72
N TRP A 67 -1.82 15.42 12.02
CA TRP A 67 -1.78 15.42 10.57
C TRP A 67 -1.68 14.00 9.99
N VAL A 68 -2.07 13.87 8.72
CA VAL A 68 -1.84 12.72 7.86
C VAL A 68 -0.81 13.09 6.81
N ASP A 69 0.17 12.23 6.57
CA ASP A 69 1.23 12.47 5.59
C ASP A 69 0.72 12.13 4.18
N PHE A 70 0.93 13.05 3.22
CA PHE A 70 0.61 12.84 1.81
C PHE A 70 1.40 13.78 0.90
N VAL A 71 2.05 13.19 -0.11
CA VAL A 71 2.78 13.90 -1.17
C VAL A 71 2.18 13.46 -2.51
N GLY A 72 1.49 14.35 -3.17
CA GLY A 72 0.79 14.03 -4.42
C GLY A 72 0.42 15.26 -5.23
N GLN A 73 -0.55 15.11 -6.12
CA GLN A 73 -1.02 16.20 -6.97
C GLN A 73 -2.02 17.10 -6.26
N ALA A 74 -2.95 16.52 -5.49
CA ALA A 74 -4.01 17.26 -4.80
C ALA A 74 -4.64 16.43 -3.68
N VAL A 75 -5.26 17.12 -2.74
CA VAL A 75 -6.22 16.56 -1.78
C VAL A 75 -7.59 17.15 -2.13
N ASP A 76 -8.51 16.29 -2.55
CA ASP A 76 -9.79 16.72 -3.09
C ASP A 76 -10.84 16.87 -1.98
N SER A 77 -10.78 16.04 -0.93
CA SER A 77 -11.71 16.13 0.21
C SER A 77 -11.13 15.53 1.49
N LEU A 78 -11.62 16.04 2.62
CA LEU A 78 -11.41 15.51 3.96
C LEU A 78 -12.75 15.42 4.68
N SER A 79 -13.03 14.31 5.33
CA SER A 79 -14.15 14.23 6.28
C SER A 79 -13.71 13.52 7.57
N ILE A 80 -14.33 13.93 8.68
CA ILE A 80 -14.15 13.33 10.01
C ILE A 80 -15.52 12.86 10.48
N ASP A 81 -15.63 11.60 10.82
CA ASP A 81 -16.88 10.98 11.29
C ASP A 81 -18.06 11.22 10.34
N GLY A 82 -17.76 11.17 9.03
CA GLY A 82 -18.74 11.42 7.97
C GLY A 82 -19.11 12.90 7.77
N GLN A 83 -18.51 13.83 8.50
CA GLN A 83 -18.76 15.28 8.35
C GLN A 83 -17.61 15.90 7.54
N PRO A 84 -17.92 16.69 6.50
CA PRO A 84 -16.90 17.42 5.73
C PRO A 84 -16.07 18.33 6.62
N ALA A 85 -14.75 18.35 6.39
CA ALA A 85 -13.80 19.21 7.09
C ALA A 85 -12.99 20.03 6.07
N PRO A 86 -12.46 21.21 6.47
CA PRO A 86 -11.57 21.97 5.60
C PRO A 86 -10.31 21.18 5.22
N VAL A 87 -9.93 21.25 3.95
CA VAL A 87 -8.65 20.70 3.48
C VAL A 87 -7.58 21.75 3.70
N ILE A 88 -6.67 21.49 4.64
CA ILE A 88 -5.46 22.27 4.87
C ILE A 88 -4.28 21.34 4.59
N TRP A 89 -3.63 21.56 3.45
CA TRP A 89 -2.53 20.72 2.97
C TRP A 89 -1.40 21.57 2.43
N ASP A 90 -0.19 21.34 2.92
CA ASP A 90 1.01 22.08 2.58
C ASP A 90 1.89 21.40 1.51
N GLY A 91 1.39 20.36 0.86
CA GLY A 91 2.13 19.55 -0.09
C GLY A 91 2.76 18.28 0.50
N ALA A 92 2.78 18.14 1.83
CA ALA A 92 3.32 16.99 2.54
C ALA A 92 2.45 16.50 3.70
N ARG A 93 1.69 17.38 4.34
CA ARG A 93 0.87 17.08 5.51
C ARG A 93 -0.55 17.62 5.32
N ILE A 94 -1.52 16.81 5.60
CA ILE A 94 -2.94 17.16 5.66
C ILE A 94 -3.27 17.39 7.14
N GLU A 95 -3.58 18.61 7.53
CA GLU A 95 -3.94 18.92 8.91
C GLU A 95 -5.34 18.39 9.25
N LEU A 96 -5.44 17.72 10.39
CA LEU A 96 -6.73 17.33 10.95
C LEU A 96 -7.28 18.42 11.87
N PRO A 97 -8.60 18.62 11.94
CA PRO A 97 -9.20 19.51 12.93
C PRO A 97 -8.90 19.01 14.35
N VAL A 98 -9.24 19.80 15.34
CA VAL A 98 -9.16 19.37 16.75
C VAL A 98 -10.02 18.12 16.95
N LEU A 99 -9.41 17.05 17.47
CA LEU A 99 -10.08 15.79 17.77
C LEU A 99 -10.22 15.59 19.28
N ASP A 100 -11.40 15.21 19.71
CA ASP A 100 -11.66 14.84 21.11
C ASP A 100 -11.21 13.38 21.37
N PRO A 101 -11.03 12.96 22.64
CA PRO A 101 -10.71 11.57 22.94
C PRO A 101 -11.79 10.60 22.46
N GLY A 102 -11.38 9.49 21.85
CA GLY A 102 -12.28 8.44 21.36
C GLY A 102 -11.92 7.97 19.96
N GLU A 103 -12.80 7.16 19.41
CA GLU A 103 -12.66 6.62 18.06
C GLU A 103 -13.18 7.65 17.03
N HIS A 104 -12.40 7.86 15.99
CA HIS A 104 -12.73 8.72 14.85
C HIS A 104 -12.49 8.01 13.54
N THR A 105 -13.27 8.38 12.54
CA THR A 105 -13.08 7.94 11.16
C THR A 105 -12.62 9.12 10.32
N VAL A 106 -11.46 9.01 9.70
CA VAL A 106 -10.89 10.01 8.79
C VAL A 106 -10.97 9.47 7.38
N GLU A 107 -11.68 10.17 6.50
CA GLU A 107 -11.74 9.84 5.09
C GLU A 107 -11.10 10.95 4.27
N ILE A 108 -10.16 10.57 3.38
CA ILE A 108 -9.44 11.49 2.51
C ILE A 108 -9.56 10.98 1.07
N THR A 109 -9.98 11.85 0.16
CA THR A 109 -9.88 11.62 -1.28
C THR A 109 -8.77 12.51 -1.83
N ALA A 110 -7.87 11.92 -2.61
CA ALA A 110 -6.68 12.60 -3.09
C ALA A 110 -6.24 12.08 -4.47
N ARG A 111 -5.29 12.76 -5.09
CA ARG A 111 -4.65 12.34 -6.34
C ARG A 111 -3.16 12.14 -6.11
N GLY A 112 -2.73 10.85 -6.18
CA GLY A 112 -1.32 10.47 -6.18
C GLY A 112 -0.68 10.69 -7.54
N LEU A 113 0.64 10.74 -7.58
CA LEU A 113 1.42 10.85 -8.82
C LEU A 113 2.14 9.54 -9.11
N TYR A 114 2.06 9.08 -10.36
CA TYR A 114 2.94 8.00 -10.80
C TYR A 114 4.39 8.44 -10.76
N SER A 115 5.24 7.58 -10.26
CA SER A 115 6.69 7.79 -10.21
C SER A 115 7.39 7.05 -11.36
N ASN A 116 8.54 7.54 -11.75
CA ASN A 116 9.50 6.86 -12.63
C ASN A 116 10.91 6.80 -12.01
N SER A 117 11.00 7.06 -10.70
CA SER A 117 12.26 7.08 -9.94
C SER A 117 12.46 5.84 -9.05
N GLY A 118 11.54 4.88 -9.12
CA GLY A 118 11.54 3.70 -8.25
C GLY A 118 10.99 3.96 -6.85
N GLN A 119 10.40 5.11 -6.56
CA GLN A 119 9.81 5.47 -5.27
C GLN A 119 8.29 5.64 -5.40
N GLY A 120 7.54 5.43 -4.32
CA GLY A 120 6.08 5.55 -4.33
C GLY A 120 5.41 4.51 -5.23
N LEU A 121 4.41 4.89 -6.02
CA LEU A 121 3.81 4.03 -7.04
C LEU A 121 4.55 4.24 -8.37
N HIS A 122 5.51 3.38 -8.64
CA HIS A 122 6.31 3.42 -9.87
C HIS A 122 5.51 2.89 -11.06
N ARG A 123 5.59 3.59 -12.18
CA ARG A 123 4.98 3.20 -13.45
C ARG A 123 6.03 3.01 -14.53
N PHE A 124 6.09 1.82 -15.08
CA PHE A 124 6.97 1.44 -16.18
C PHE A 124 6.16 1.07 -17.43
N HIS A 125 6.54 1.64 -18.56
CA HIS A 125 6.04 1.25 -19.87
C HIS A 125 7.10 0.45 -20.60
N ASP A 126 6.84 -0.84 -20.77
CA ASP A 126 7.82 -1.73 -21.40
C ASP A 126 8.01 -1.36 -22.88
N PRO A 127 9.23 -1.02 -23.32
CA PRO A 127 9.50 -0.67 -24.72
C PRO A 127 9.38 -1.87 -25.67
N VAL A 128 9.39 -3.10 -25.16
CA VAL A 128 9.39 -4.32 -25.97
C VAL A 128 7.97 -4.69 -26.39
N ASP A 129 7.01 -4.72 -25.45
CA ASP A 129 5.62 -5.12 -25.70
C ASP A 129 4.62 -3.98 -25.57
N GLY A 130 5.06 -2.79 -25.14
CA GLY A 130 4.22 -1.62 -24.92
C GLY A 130 3.33 -1.71 -23.68
N ALA A 131 3.41 -2.78 -22.91
CA ALA A 131 2.60 -2.97 -21.71
C ALA A 131 3.01 -2.06 -20.56
N THR A 132 2.08 -1.82 -19.64
CA THR A 132 2.30 -0.97 -18.47
C THR A 132 2.32 -1.83 -17.21
N TYR A 133 3.31 -1.58 -16.38
CA TYR A 133 3.52 -2.25 -15.10
C TYR A 133 3.63 -1.23 -13.98
N LEU A 134 2.96 -1.51 -12.87
CA LEU A 134 2.99 -0.71 -11.65
C LEU A 134 3.55 -1.53 -10.51
N TYR A 135 4.36 -0.92 -9.67
CA TYR A 135 4.75 -1.48 -8.39
C TYR A 135 5.03 -0.38 -7.37
N THR A 136 4.89 -0.71 -6.11
CA THR A 136 5.21 0.21 -5.02
C THR A 136 6.57 -0.10 -4.43
N HIS A 137 7.27 0.98 -4.08
CA HIS A 137 8.46 0.95 -3.26
C HIS A 137 8.40 2.10 -2.27
N PHE A 138 8.29 1.78 -0.98
CA PHE A 138 7.97 2.76 0.06
C PHE A 138 9.04 2.92 1.13
N GLU A 139 10.08 2.10 1.13
CA GLU A 139 11.14 2.20 2.11
C GLU A 139 12.07 3.38 1.81
N PRO A 140 12.40 4.23 2.83
CA PRO A 140 11.95 4.10 4.21
C PRO A 140 10.65 4.86 4.54
N SER A 141 10.13 5.76 3.68
CA SER A 141 9.03 6.66 4.03
C SER A 141 8.29 7.23 2.81
N ASP A 142 8.07 6.41 1.78
CA ASP A 142 7.46 6.82 0.52
C ASP A 142 6.02 6.29 0.30
N ALA A 143 5.39 5.64 1.29
CA ALA A 143 3.98 5.27 1.21
C ALA A 143 3.08 6.50 1.05
N ARG A 144 3.43 7.61 1.68
CA ARG A 144 2.78 8.91 1.54
C ARG A 144 2.79 9.49 0.10
N ARG A 145 3.63 8.96 -0.80
CA ARG A 145 3.64 9.33 -2.23
C ARG A 145 2.58 8.58 -3.03
N ALA A 146 2.04 7.52 -2.47
CA ALA A 146 0.98 6.75 -3.11
C ALA A 146 -0.40 7.05 -2.50
N TRP A 147 -0.50 7.13 -1.18
CA TRP A 147 -1.77 7.39 -0.49
C TRP A 147 -1.58 8.09 0.87
N PRO A 148 -2.63 8.77 1.38
CA PRO A 148 -2.58 9.34 2.72
C PRO A 148 -2.34 8.28 3.80
N VAL A 149 -1.35 8.50 4.66
CA VAL A 149 -0.98 7.60 5.75
C VAL A 149 -0.41 8.35 6.95
N MET A 150 -0.35 7.69 8.11
CA MET A 150 0.54 8.09 9.20
C MET A 150 1.92 7.48 8.91
N GLU A 151 2.81 8.23 8.23
CA GLU A 151 4.13 7.73 7.79
C GLU A 151 5.12 7.69 8.96
N GLN A 152 4.95 6.67 9.79
CA GLN A 152 5.74 6.48 11.00
C GLN A 152 5.77 4.99 11.36
N PRO A 153 6.97 4.35 11.44
CA PRO A 153 7.09 2.90 11.54
C PRO A 153 6.48 2.24 12.79
N ASP A 154 6.39 2.96 13.90
CA ASP A 154 5.79 2.47 15.14
C ASP A 154 4.26 2.63 15.18
N ILE A 155 3.67 3.44 14.29
CA ILE A 155 2.22 3.51 14.08
C ILE A 155 1.83 2.43 13.07
N LYS A 156 1.69 1.21 13.56
CA LYS A 156 1.28 0.07 12.73
C LYS A 156 -0.23 0.00 12.63
N THR A 157 -0.72 -0.27 11.42
CA THR A 157 -2.15 -0.40 11.14
C THR A 157 -2.45 -1.67 10.34
N ARG A 158 -3.70 -2.14 10.39
CA ARG A 158 -4.20 -3.18 9.49
C ARG A 158 -4.60 -2.54 8.17
N PHE A 159 -3.85 -2.81 7.11
CA PHE A 159 -4.17 -2.32 5.78
C PHE A 159 -5.09 -3.28 5.04
N SER A 160 -6.16 -2.74 4.44
CA SER A 160 -6.91 -3.38 3.38
C SER A 160 -6.81 -2.54 2.12
N LEU A 161 -6.73 -3.20 0.98
CA LEU A 161 -6.51 -2.54 -0.30
C LEU A 161 -7.61 -2.95 -1.29
N GLU A 162 -8.10 -1.97 -2.05
CA GLU A 162 -8.97 -2.17 -3.19
C GLU A 162 -8.35 -1.47 -4.40
N VAL A 163 -8.20 -2.18 -5.51
CA VAL A 163 -7.56 -1.65 -6.72
C VAL A 163 -8.48 -1.82 -7.89
N THR A 164 -8.91 -0.70 -8.48
CA THR A 164 -9.62 -0.67 -9.77
C THR A 164 -8.57 -0.52 -10.88
N HIS A 165 -8.56 -1.45 -11.83
CA HIS A 165 -7.50 -1.59 -12.81
C HIS A 165 -8.03 -2.01 -14.19
N PRO A 166 -7.26 -1.89 -15.27
CA PRO A 166 -7.62 -2.45 -16.58
C PRO A 166 -7.87 -3.95 -16.51
N ARG A 167 -8.87 -4.42 -17.25
CA ARG A 167 -9.21 -5.84 -17.31
C ARG A 167 -8.04 -6.69 -17.79
N GLY A 168 -7.90 -7.87 -17.17
CA GLY A 168 -6.84 -8.82 -17.48
C GLY A 168 -5.49 -8.51 -16.80
N TRP A 169 -5.42 -7.46 -15.97
CA TRP A 169 -4.24 -7.25 -15.13
C TRP A 169 -4.24 -8.20 -13.94
N THR A 170 -3.05 -8.65 -13.57
CA THR A 170 -2.82 -9.32 -12.28
C THR A 170 -2.46 -8.27 -11.24
N VAL A 171 -3.13 -8.32 -10.09
CA VAL A 171 -2.85 -7.44 -8.96
C VAL A 171 -2.39 -8.28 -7.77
N MET A 172 -1.31 -7.85 -7.13
CA MET A 172 -0.70 -8.50 -5.97
C MET A 172 -0.49 -7.48 -4.85
N SER A 173 -0.68 -7.90 -3.60
CA SER A 173 -0.51 -7.09 -2.39
C SER A 173 -0.07 -7.97 -1.21
N ASN A 174 -0.04 -7.40 0.00
CA ASN A 174 0.39 -8.10 1.23
C ASN A 174 -0.49 -9.28 1.66
N THR A 175 -1.71 -9.38 1.14
CA THR A 175 -2.64 -10.48 1.43
C THR A 175 -3.17 -11.04 0.11
N ARG A 176 -3.87 -12.16 0.19
CA ARG A 176 -4.46 -12.77 -1.00
C ARG A 176 -5.69 -11.99 -1.47
N PRO A 177 -5.94 -11.93 -2.79
CA PRO A 177 -7.18 -11.38 -3.31
C PRO A 177 -8.39 -12.12 -2.73
N GLN A 178 -9.43 -11.36 -2.38
CA GLN A 178 -10.69 -11.92 -1.92
C GLN A 178 -11.50 -12.48 -3.10
N ALA A 179 -12.02 -13.68 -2.97
CA ALA A 179 -12.90 -14.26 -3.98
C ALA A 179 -14.24 -13.49 -4.01
N GLY A 180 -14.62 -12.97 -5.17
CA GLY A 180 -15.93 -12.33 -5.37
C GLY A 180 -16.06 -10.91 -4.81
N GLY A 181 -14.95 -10.24 -4.54
CA GLY A 181 -14.95 -8.87 -4.03
C GLY A 181 -15.32 -7.84 -5.09
N SER A 182 -16.60 -7.75 -5.44
CA SER A 182 -17.17 -6.52 -5.96
C SER A 182 -17.54 -5.66 -4.77
N SER A 183 -16.78 -4.60 -4.49
CA SER A 183 -17.18 -3.62 -3.48
C SER A 183 -18.53 -3.01 -3.87
N PRO A 184 -19.47 -2.82 -2.91
CA PRO A 184 -20.73 -2.10 -3.18
C PRO A 184 -20.53 -0.65 -3.63
N GLN A 185 -19.30 -0.14 -3.61
CA GLN A 185 -18.90 1.22 -3.97
C GLN A 185 -18.02 1.27 -5.22
N ALA A 186 -17.97 0.21 -6.03
CA ALA A 186 -17.39 0.30 -7.37
C ALA A 186 -18.06 1.47 -8.11
N PRO A 187 -17.28 2.27 -8.86
CA PRO A 187 -17.85 3.38 -9.64
C PRO A 187 -18.99 2.85 -10.50
N THR A 188 -20.17 3.46 -10.36
CA THR A 188 -21.40 3.12 -11.09
C THR A 188 -21.31 3.57 -12.56
N GLY A 189 -20.23 3.21 -13.23
CA GLY A 189 -20.02 3.37 -14.66
C GLY A 189 -19.81 1.99 -15.27
N THR A 190 -20.65 1.62 -16.22
CA THR A 190 -20.56 0.41 -17.01
C THR A 190 -19.34 0.46 -17.96
N ASP A 191 -18.14 0.67 -17.40
CA ASP A 191 -16.92 0.60 -18.20
C ASP A 191 -16.50 -0.86 -18.33
N ARG A 192 -16.83 -1.46 -19.50
CA ARG A 192 -16.58 -2.88 -19.81
C ARG A 192 -15.10 -3.25 -19.88
N GLY A 193 -14.21 -2.30 -19.59
CA GLY A 193 -12.76 -2.42 -19.68
C GLY A 193 -12.02 -2.54 -18.35
N CYS A 194 -12.69 -2.43 -17.20
CA CYS A 194 -12.07 -2.37 -15.88
C CYS A 194 -12.54 -3.51 -14.97
N GLU A 195 -11.72 -3.80 -13.96
CA GLU A 195 -11.98 -4.77 -12.90
C GLU A 195 -11.53 -4.20 -11.57
N THR A 196 -12.10 -4.70 -10.47
CA THR A 196 -11.66 -4.33 -9.12
C THR A 196 -11.21 -5.58 -8.38
N THR A 197 -10.01 -5.51 -7.82
CA THR A 197 -9.45 -6.55 -6.95
C THR A 197 -9.38 -6.02 -5.53
N SER A 198 -10.00 -6.72 -4.59
CA SER A 198 -10.00 -6.38 -3.16
C SER A 198 -9.13 -7.35 -2.37
N PHE A 199 -8.44 -6.84 -1.36
CA PHE A 199 -7.56 -7.58 -0.47
C PHE A 199 -8.04 -7.47 0.97
N ALA A 200 -8.01 -8.58 1.70
CA ALA A 200 -8.36 -8.60 3.11
C ALA A 200 -7.38 -7.73 3.94
N ALA A 201 -7.84 -7.32 5.12
CA ALA A 201 -6.99 -6.60 6.04
C ALA A 201 -5.76 -7.43 6.42
N SER A 202 -4.58 -6.81 6.35
CA SER A 202 -3.32 -7.40 6.76
C SER A 202 -3.23 -7.56 8.29
N ARG A 203 -2.17 -8.22 8.76
CA ARG A 203 -1.69 -8.01 10.13
C ARG A 203 -1.23 -6.55 10.29
N PRO A 204 -1.12 -6.02 11.51
CA PRO A 204 -0.60 -4.67 11.71
C PRO A 204 0.80 -4.52 11.08
N LEU A 205 0.91 -3.59 10.13
CA LEU A 205 2.13 -3.27 9.39
C LEU A 205 2.46 -1.78 9.52
N PRO A 206 3.72 -1.39 9.52
CA PRO A 206 4.11 -0.02 9.21
C PRO A 206 3.78 0.28 7.72
N SER A 207 3.51 1.54 7.41
CA SER A 207 3.12 2.01 6.07
C SER A 207 4.08 1.55 4.96
N TYR A 208 5.38 1.62 5.20
CA TYR A 208 6.40 1.30 4.20
C TYR A 208 6.47 -0.19 3.80
N LEU A 209 5.84 -1.09 4.57
CA LEU A 209 5.71 -2.51 4.21
C LEU A 209 4.45 -2.81 3.39
N THR A 210 3.59 -1.83 3.15
CA THR A 210 2.45 -2.05 2.25
C THR A 210 2.94 -2.16 0.80
N ALA A 211 2.34 -3.07 0.04
CA ALA A 211 2.77 -3.37 -1.30
C ALA A 211 1.61 -3.44 -2.29
N LEU A 212 1.85 -2.96 -3.50
CA LEU A 212 0.99 -3.11 -4.66
C LEU A 212 1.86 -3.39 -5.88
N ALA A 213 1.55 -4.45 -6.61
CA ALA A 213 2.04 -4.65 -7.96
C ALA A 213 0.83 -4.91 -8.87
N ALA A 214 0.72 -4.20 -10.00
CA ALA A 214 -0.39 -4.32 -10.92
C ALA A 214 0.10 -4.22 -12.37
N GLY A 215 -0.43 -5.09 -13.24
CA GLY A 215 -0.04 -5.12 -14.65
C GLY A 215 -0.32 -6.48 -15.30
N PRO A 216 -0.03 -6.64 -16.59
CA PRO A 216 -0.16 -7.91 -17.29
C PRO A 216 1.05 -8.83 -17.02
N TRP A 217 1.32 -9.08 -15.73
CA TRP A 217 2.44 -9.89 -15.30
C TRP A 217 2.35 -11.33 -15.81
N HIS A 218 3.45 -11.84 -16.37
CA HIS A 218 3.62 -13.29 -16.52
C HIS A 218 3.87 -13.87 -15.12
N ARG A 219 3.02 -14.82 -14.69
CA ARG A 219 3.05 -15.37 -13.33
C ARG A 219 3.10 -16.89 -13.35
N VAL A 220 4.08 -17.45 -12.67
CA VAL A 220 4.19 -18.90 -12.42
C VAL A 220 3.94 -19.16 -10.95
N THR A 221 3.10 -20.15 -10.66
CA THR A 221 2.67 -20.49 -9.31
C THR A 221 3.19 -21.83 -8.84
N GLY A 222 3.36 -21.96 -7.54
CA GLY A 222 3.73 -23.18 -6.86
C GLY A 222 3.13 -23.21 -5.46
N GLN A 223 3.61 -24.10 -4.63
CA GLN A 223 3.26 -24.15 -3.22
C GLN A 223 4.44 -24.62 -2.38
N TRP A 224 4.44 -24.26 -1.12
CA TRP A 224 5.33 -24.77 -0.09
C TRP A 224 4.52 -25.29 1.09
N THR A 225 4.94 -26.45 1.62
CA THR A 225 4.36 -27.05 2.81
C THR A 225 5.42 -27.12 3.90
N SER A 226 5.09 -26.57 5.08
CA SER A 226 6.03 -26.54 6.20
C SER A 226 6.43 -27.95 6.64
N PRO A 227 7.73 -28.24 6.74
CA PRO A 227 8.21 -29.51 7.28
C PRO A 227 8.01 -29.63 8.78
N SER A 228 7.95 -28.51 9.52
CA SER A 228 7.83 -28.51 10.99
C SER A 228 6.38 -28.35 11.49
N ARG A 229 5.48 -27.76 10.68
CA ARG A 229 4.09 -27.49 11.06
C ARG A 229 3.08 -28.22 10.20
N ARG A 230 2.48 -29.25 10.77
CA ARG A 230 1.45 -30.04 10.08
C ARG A 230 0.29 -29.15 9.63
N GLY A 231 -0.07 -29.23 8.35
CA GLY A 231 -1.20 -28.53 7.74
C GLY A 231 -0.91 -27.08 7.32
N LEU A 232 0.30 -26.56 7.54
CA LEU A 232 0.69 -25.27 6.99
C LEU A 232 1.18 -25.44 5.55
N THR A 233 0.34 -25.02 4.61
CA THR A 233 0.71 -24.93 3.17
C THR A 233 0.35 -23.55 2.68
N ILE A 234 1.30 -22.89 1.98
CA ILE A 234 1.09 -21.58 1.39
C ILE A 234 1.37 -21.62 -0.12
N PRO A 235 0.62 -20.86 -0.92
CA PRO A 235 0.95 -20.66 -2.31
C PRO A 235 2.20 -19.80 -2.45
N LEU A 236 2.98 -20.10 -3.49
CA LEU A 236 4.14 -19.34 -3.93
C LEU A 236 3.87 -18.81 -5.32
N SER A 237 4.46 -17.67 -5.67
CA SER A 237 4.53 -17.27 -7.07
C SER A 237 5.79 -16.48 -7.39
N TRP A 238 6.21 -16.59 -8.65
CA TRP A 238 7.19 -15.70 -9.27
C TRP A 238 6.56 -15.03 -10.47
N SER A 239 6.76 -13.73 -10.57
CA SER A 239 6.20 -12.92 -11.65
C SER A 239 7.27 -12.04 -12.28
N CYS A 240 7.20 -11.87 -13.60
CA CYS A 240 8.02 -10.93 -14.35
C CYS A 240 7.18 -10.24 -15.42
N ARG A 241 7.73 -9.24 -16.10
CA ARG A 241 7.09 -8.65 -17.27
C ARG A 241 6.83 -9.71 -18.34
N ALA A 242 5.74 -9.61 -19.07
CA ALA A 242 5.38 -10.57 -20.12
C ALA A 242 6.48 -10.71 -21.18
N SER A 243 7.16 -9.61 -21.52
CA SER A 243 8.30 -9.58 -22.44
C SER A 243 9.51 -10.41 -21.99
N LEU A 244 9.58 -10.77 -20.71
CA LEU A 244 10.68 -11.58 -20.12
C LEU A 244 10.24 -13.00 -19.75
N ALA A 245 9.02 -13.42 -20.12
CA ALA A 245 8.47 -14.72 -19.72
C ALA A 245 9.34 -15.91 -20.11
N GLU A 246 9.96 -15.88 -21.29
CA GLU A 246 10.83 -16.97 -21.79
C GLU A 246 12.19 -17.05 -21.05
N HIS A 247 12.56 -15.98 -20.33
CA HIS A 247 13.81 -15.89 -19.57
C HIS A 247 13.62 -16.18 -18.08
N LEU A 248 12.37 -16.40 -17.62
CA LEU A 248 12.08 -16.69 -16.22
C LEU A 248 12.30 -18.18 -15.94
N ASP A 249 13.40 -18.53 -15.29
CA ASP A 249 13.60 -19.87 -14.76
C ASP A 249 12.78 -20.08 -13.48
N ALA A 250 11.47 -20.18 -13.67
CA ALA A 250 10.52 -20.27 -12.56
C ALA A 250 10.68 -21.56 -11.74
N ALA A 251 11.15 -22.65 -12.36
CA ALA A 251 11.35 -23.92 -11.66
C ALA A 251 12.46 -23.78 -10.61
N GLU A 252 13.63 -23.29 -11.01
CA GLU A 252 14.75 -23.06 -10.11
C GLU A 252 14.39 -22.07 -9.00
N LEU A 253 13.74 -20.94 -9.35
CA LEU A 253 13.34 -19.90 -8.39
C LEU A 253 12.35 -20.44 -7.35
N LEU A 254 11.37 -21.27 -7.76
CA LEU A 254 10.44 -21.90 -6.84
C LEU A 254 11.15 -22.91 -5.92
N ASP A 255 12.12 -23.68 -6.43
CA ASP A 255 12.86 -24.63 -5.63
C ASP A 255 13.79 -23.94 -4.62
N LEU A 256 14.46 -22.86 -5.01
CA LEU A 256 15.25 -22.02 -4.10
C LEU A 256 14.36 -21.39 -3.01
N THR A 257 13.16 -20.91 -3.38
CA THR A 257 12.20 -20.35 -2.42
C THR A 257 11.77 -21.41 -1.41
N ARG A 258 11.45 -22.61 -1.86
CA ARG A 258 11.09 -23.74 -0.97
C ARG A 258 12.24 -24.11 -0.03
N ALA A 259 13.46 -24.21 -0.56
CA ALA A 259 14.64 -24.51 0.25
C ALA A 259 14.91 -23.43 1.32
N GLY A 260 14.75 -22.15 0.97
CA GLY A 260 14.87 -21.03 1.90
C GLY A 260 13.80 -21.07 3.00
N LEU A 261 12.54 -21.29 2.64
CA LEU A 261 11.44 -21.41 3.60
C LEU A 261 11.63 -22.63 4.52
N ASP A 262 12.12 -23.76 4.00
CA ASP A 262 12.46 -24.95 4.79
C ASP A 262 13.56 -24.66 5.81
N LEU A 263 14.60 -23.91 5.39
CA LEU A 263 15.70 -23.53 6.26
C LEU A 263 15.21 -22.66 7.41
N TYR A 264 14.42 -21.59 7.09
CA TYR A 264 13.91 -20.66 8.10
C TYR A 264 12.88 -21.31 9.03
N ASP A 265 11.99 -22.15 8.49
CA ASP A 265 11.00 -22.89 9.29
C ASP A 265 11.68 -23.76 10.37
N ARG A 266 12.78 -24.45 9.99
CA ARG A 266 13.59 -25.25 10.93
C ARG A 266 14.43 -24.41 11.87
N ALA A 267 15.11 -23.37 11.35
CA ALA A 267 16.05 -22.57 12.14
C ALA A 267 15.36 -21.72 13.21
N TYR A 268 14.21 -21.14 12.89
CA TYR A 268 13.49 -20.27 13.82
C TYR A 268 12.38 -21.00 14.60
N ALA A 269 12.04 -22.23 14.26
CA ALA A 269 10.92 -22.97 14.82
C ALA A 269 9.61 -22.16 14.82
N TYR A 270 9.47 -21.25 13.85
CA TYR A 270 8.35 -20.31 13.71
C TYR A 270 7.79 -20.45 12.30
N GLY A 271 6.53 -20.89 12.18
CA GLY A 271 5.89 -21.04 10.89
C GLY A 271 5.73 -19.71 10.16
N PHE A 272 5.88 -19.76 8.85
CA PHE A 272 5.68 -18.57 8.01
C PHE A 272 4.32 -17.91 8.32
N PRO A 273 4.29 -16.61 8.67
CA PRO A 273 3.11 -16.01 9.27
C PRO A 273 2.10 -15.47 8.25
N TRP A 274 2.41 -15.51 6.96
CA TRP A 274 1.61 -14.92 5.89
C TRP A 274 0.90 -16.01 5.07
N ASP A 275 -0.17 -15.63 4.37
CA ASP A 275 -1.03 -16.56 3.64
C ASP A 275 -0.51 -16.89 2.22
N SER A 276 0.50 -16.17 1.73
CA SER A 276 1.17 -16.39 0.44
C SER A 276 2.58 -15.83 0.46
N TYR A 277 3.40 -16.26 -0.50
CA TYR A 277 4.71 -15.69 -0.78
C TYR A 277 4.80 -15.40 -2.28
N ASP A 278 4.67 -14.13 -2.64
CA ASP A 278 4.66 -13.66 -4.01
C ASP A 278 5.94 -12.85 -4.29
N SER A 279 6.72 -13.26 -5.29
CA SER A 279 7.92 -12.56 -5.76
C SER A 279 7.64 -11.92 -7.11
N VAL A 280 8.04 -10.67 -7.27
CA VAL A 280 7.85 -9.91 -8.50
C VAL A 280 9.16 -9.31 -8.95
N LEU A 281 9.63 -9.69 -10.13
CA LEU A 281 10.80 -9.10 -10.77
C LEU A 281 10.39 -7.80 -11.46
N VAL A 282 10.59 -6.70 -10.76
CA VAL A 282 10.19 -5.37 -11.21
C VAL A 282 11.31 -4.68 -11.99
N PRO A 283 10.98 -3.82 -12.97
CA PRO A 283 11.97 -3.00 -13.69
C PRO A 283 12.42 -1.80 -12.86
N GLU A 284 13.62 -1.28 -13.12
CA GLU A 284 14.10 0.00 -12.59
C GLU A 284 14.06 0.11 -11.04
N TYR A 285 14.27 -1.01 -10.35
CA TYR A 285 14.34 -1.01 -8.89
C TYR A 285 15.63 -0.35 -8.43
N ASN A 286 15.53 0.71 -7.63
CA ASN A 286 16.66 1.58 -7.29
C ASN A 286 17.35 1.25 -5.94
N LEU A 287 16.87 0.26 -5.21
CA LEU A 287 17.57 -0.30 -4.05
C LEU A 287 18.33 -1.53 -4.48
N GLY A 288 19.65 -1.47 -4.33
CA GLY A 288 20.48 -2.66 -4.39
C GLY A 288 20.19 -3.52 -3.15
N ALA A 289 19.67 -4.71 -3.38
CA ALA A 289 19.57 -5.73 -2.34
C ALA A 289 20.90 -6.46 -2.20
#